data_23c7034202f5e1717f2e456229c1d771
#
_entry.id   23c7034202f5e1717f2e456229c1d771
#
_cell.length_a   1.000
_cell.length_b   1.000
_cell.length_c   1.000
_cell.angle_alpha   90.00
_cell.angle_beta   90.00
_cell.angle_gamma   90.00
#
_symmetry.space_group_name_H-M   'P 1'
#
loop_
_entity.id
_entity.type
_entity.pdbx_description
1 polymer ?
#
loop_
_entity_poly.entity_id
_entity_poly.type
_entity_poly.pdbx_seq_one_letter_code
_entity_poly.pdbx_strand_id
1 'polypeptide(L)'
;INTGSIESDDMFSGGVIGVQNAEIINNLTVDIVEHSYMKDRIEMSDEAFRSLKTAKAENYERIYLTGEQGDVYRDEIRPMFEEMFEVVVHDVRTRNESSPVWRHLVLPLERQRSWYDNLEPYRDERPEQIAVDYLAGMTDEYFLAAHAFMCPSSAHTVEFRSYFDGFDY
;
A
#
# COMPACT_ATOMS: atom_id res chain seq x y z
N ILE A 1 -5.63 11.04 -15.02
CA ILE A 1 -4.89 9.93 -15.64
C ILE A 1 -3.99 10.49 -16.75
N ASN A 2 -2.90 11.14 -16.39
CA ASN A 2 -2.01 11.80 -17.37
C ASN A 2 -0.60 11.16 -17.41
N THR A 3 -0.50 9.88 -17.09
CA THR A 3 0.80 9.19 -17.12
C THR A 3 1.15 8.59 -18.47
N GLY A 4 0.26 8.69 -19.48
CA GLY A 4 0.47 8.10 -20.81
C GLY A 4 0.40 6.57 -20.86
N SER A 5 0.11 5.92 -19.73
CA SER A 5 0.08 4.46 -19.61
C SER A 5 -1.21 3.84 -20.16
N ILE A 6 -2.26 4.64 -20.34
CA ILE A 6 -3.57 4.20 -20.82
C ILE A 6 -3.96 5.09 -22.01
N GLU A 7 -4.11 4.49 -23.18
CA GLU A 7 -4.48 5.21 -24.40
C GLU A 7 -6.00 5.49 -24.50
N SER A 8 -6.83 4.58 -23.94
CA SER A 8 -8.30 4.68 -24.03
C SER A 8 -8.96 3.76 -22.99
N ASP A 9 -10.17 4.14 -22.53
CA ASP A 9 -11.03 3.31 -21.67
C ASP A 9 -11.46 1.99 -22.32
N ASP A 10 -11.44 1.92 -23.66
CA ASP A 10 -11.77 0.72 -24.44
C ASP A 10 -10.76 -0.43 -24.23
N MET A 11 -9.64 -0.17 -23.57
CA MET A 11 -8.66 -1.19 -23.22
C MET A 11 -9.15 -2.14 -22.11
N PHE A 12 -10.20 -1.78 -21.38
CA PHE A 12 -10.72 -2.56 -20.26
C PHE A 12 -12.07 -3.18 -20.61
N SER A 13 -12.25 -4.46 -20.27
CA SER A 13 -13.45 -5.21 -20.62
C SER A 13 -14.70 -4.83 -19.81
N GLY A 14 -14.54 -4.20 -18.66
CA GLY A 14 -15.62 -3.70 -17.78
C GLY A 14 -16.66 -4.72 -17.32
N GLY A 15 -17.11 -5.59 -18.20
CA GLY A 15 -18.17 -6.57 -17.89
C GLY A 15 -19.43 -5.92 -17.36
N VAL A 16 -20.09 -6.55 -16.39
CA VAL A 16 -21.32 -6.00 -15.76
C VAL A 16 -21.03 -4.88 -14.77
N ILE A 17 -19.78 -4.70 -14.34
CA ILE A 17 -19.43 -3.64 -13.39
C ILE A 17 -19.14 -2.28 -14.08
N GLY A 18 -18.87 -2.27 -15.39
CA GLY A 18 -18.53 -1.05 -16.13
C GLY A 18 -17.02 -0.71 -16.08
N VAL A 19 -16.65 0.39 -16.73
CA VAL A 19 -15.24 0.84 -16.85
C VAL A 19 -14.98 2.15 -16.12
N GLN A 20 -16.01 2.94 -15.84
CA GLN A 20 -15.87 4.20 -15.13
C GLN A 20 -16.00 4.00 -13.62
N ASN A 21 -15.22 4.73 -12.84
CA ASN A 21 -15.19 4.58 -11.38
C ASN A 21 -16.59 4.69 -10.73
N ALA A 22 -17.41 5.63 -11.19
CA ALA A 22 -18.77 5.80 -10.68
C ALA A 22 -19.67 4.60 -11.03
N GLU A 23 -19.55 4.03 -12.23
CA GLU A 23 -20.30 2.84 -12.64
C GLU A 23 -19.88 1.63 -11.83
N ILE A 24 -18.58 1.40 -11.67
CA ILE A 24 -18.03 0.27 -10.91
C ILE A 24 -18.55 0.30 -9.47
N ILE A 25 -18.46 1.45 -8.80
CA ILE A 25 -18.93 1.61 -7.42
C ILE A 25 -20.44 1.37 -7.35
N ASN A 26 -21.22 1.98 -8.24
CA ASN A 26 -22.67 1.84 -8.24
C ASN A 26 -23.09 0.39 -8.50
N ASN A 27 -22.59 -0.22 -9.57
CA ASN A 27 -23.01 -1.55 -10.01
C ASN A 27 -22.61 -2.63 -9.00
N LEU A 28 -21.41 -2.54 -8.42
CA LEU A 28 -21.00 -3.45 -7.34
C LEU A 28 -21.85 -3.26 -6.07
N THR A 29 -22.17 -2.01 -5.71
CA THR A 29 -22.98 -1.74 -4.52
C THR A 29 -24.39 -2.31 -4.69
N VAL A 30 -25.03 -2.10 -5.85
CA VAL A 30 -26.36 -2.62 -6.16
C VAL A 30 -26.34 -4.15 -6.14
N ASP A 31 -25.38 -4.75 -6.84
CA ASP A 31 -25.25 -6.22 -6.89
C ASP A 31 -25.11 -6.85 -5.49
N ILE A 32 -24.23 -6.28 -4.65
CA ILE A 32 -24.01 -6.76 -3.28
C ILE A 32 -25.29 -6.61 -2.44
N VAL A 33 -25.98 -5.48 -2.54
CA VAL A 33 -27.23 -5.24 -1.78
C VAL A 33 -28.30 -6.24 -2.21
N GLU A 34 -28.53 -6.42 -3.50
CA GLU A 34 -29.54 -7.34 -4.03
C GLU A 34 -29.26 -8.79 -3.64
N HIS A 35 -27.99 -9.22 -3.71
CA HIS A 35 -27.61 -10.60 -3.40
C HIS A 35 -27.48 -10.88 -1.90
N SER A 36 -27.30 -9.85 -1.08
CA SER A 36 -27.20 -9.97 0.39
C SER A 36 -28.54 -9.76 1.10
N TYR A 37 -29.54 -9.16 0.44
CA TYR A 37 -30.80 -8.82 1.08
C TYR A 37 -31.50 -10.05 1.69
N MET A 38 -31.91 -9.95 2.95
CA MET A 38 -32.52 -11.02 3.74
C MET A 38 -31.60 -12.26 3.95
N LYS A 39 -30.32 -12.16 3.78
CA LYS A 39 -29.34 -13.21 4.10
C LYS A 39 -28.55 -12.86 5.35
N ASP A 40 -27.97 -13.86 5.97
CA ASP A 40 -27.10 -13.77 7.15
C ASP A 40 -25.63 -13.44 6.81
N ARG A 41 -25.34 -13.23 5.52
CA ARG A 41 -24.00 -12.96 5.00
C ARG A 41 -24.03 -11.96 3.85
N ILE A 42 -22.91 -11.31 3.63
CA ILE A 42 -22.69 -10.45 2.46
C ILE A 42 -22.26 -11.31 1.28
N GLU A 43 -22.97 -11.20 0.16
CA GLU A 43 -22.69 -11.94 -1.06
C GLU A 43 -22.68 -11.00 -2.27
N MET A 44 -21.92 -11.40 -3.27
CA MET A 44 -21.86 -10.81 -4.61
C MET A 44 -22.27 -11.87 -5.62
N SER A 45 -22.89 -11.49 -6.75
CA SER A 45 -23.14 -12.43 -7.82
C SER A 45 -21.86 -13.00 -8.42
N ASP A 46 -21.92 -14.22 -8.94
CA ASP A 46 -20.79 -14.83 -9.65
C ASP A 46 -20.34 -14.01 -10.87
N GLU A 47 -21.26 -13.29 -11.49
CA GLU A 47 -21.00 -12.47 -12.68
C GLU A 47 -20.25 -11.19 -12.30
N ALA A 48 -20.71 -10.47 -11.27
CA ALA A 48 -20.02 -9.30 -10.74
C ALA A 48 -18.63 -9.67 -10.20
N PHE A 49 -18.53 -10.79 -9.48
CA PHE A 49 -17.24 -11.29 -8.98
C PHE A 49 -16.25 -11.61 -10.11
N ARG A 50 -16.72 -12.27 -11.18
CA ARG A 50 -15.86 -12.54 -12.35
C ARG A 50 -15.42 -11.25 -13.04
N SER A 51 -16.32 -10.28 -13.23
CA SER A 51 -16.01 -8.99 -13.83
C SER A 51 -14.99 -8.21 -12.99
N LEU A 52 -15.15 -8.20 -11.66
CA LEU A 52 -14.20 -7.56 -10.76
C LEU A 52 -12.80 -8.23 -10.80
N LYS A 53 -12.79 -9.57 -10.84
CA LYS A 53 -11.54 -10.34 -10.96
C LYS A 53 -10.84 -10.06 -12.29
N THR A 54 -11.59 -9.97 -13.38
CA THR A 54 -11.06 -9.62 -14.71
C THR A 54 -10.50 -8.20 -14.71
N ALA A 55 -11.26 -7.22 -14.22
CA ALA A 55 -10.80 -5.83 -14.11
C ALA A 55 -9.51 -5.71 -13.29
N LYS A 56 -9.40 -6.44 -12.17
CA LYS A 56 -8.18 -6.50 -11.38
C LYS A 56 -7.00 -7.08 -12.18
N ALA A 57 -7.19 -8.17 -12.91
CA ALA A 57 -6.15 -8.77 -13.74
C ALA A 57 -5.69 -7.85 -14.86
N GLU A 58 -6.62 -7.22 -15.57
CA GLU A 58 -6.34 -6.24 -16.63
C GLU A 58 -5.56 -5.03 -16.11
N ASN A 59 -5.94 -4.48 -14.94
CA ASN A 59 -5.19 -3.41 -14.31
C ASN A 59 -3.75 -3.85 -13.96
N TYR A 60 -3.61 -5.05 -13.44
CA TYR A 60 -2.28 -5.59 -13.09
C TYR A 60 -1.40 -5.73 -14.33
N GLU A 61 -1.92 -6.36 -15.40
CA GLU A 61 -1.18 -6.62 -16.62
C GLU A 61 -0.86 -5.35 -17.41
N ARG A 62 -1.80 -4.38 -17.42
CA ARG A 62 -1.70 -3.21 -18.31
C ARG A 62 -1.14 -1.95 -17.64
N ILE A 63 -1.19 -1.87 -16.32
CA ILE A 63 -0.72 -0.70 -15.58
C ILE A 63 0.50 -1.04 -14.71
N TYR A 64 0.38 -2.08 -13.86
CA TYR A 64 1.42 -2.35 -12.85
C TYR A 64 2.58 -3.22 -13.36
N LEU A 65 2.34 -4.12 -14.33
CA LEU A 65 3.39 -5.00 -14.85
C LEU A 65 4.01 -4.50 -16.15
N THR A 66 3.47 -3.46 -16.78
CA THR A 66 3.96 -2.91 -18.04
C THR A 66 4.52 -1.51 -17.85
N GLY A 67 5.68 -1.27 -18.48
CA GLY A 67 6.30 0.04 -18.54
C GLY A 67 7.31 0.33 -17.41
N GLU A 68 7.86 1.52 -17.48
CA GLU A 68 8.92 2.04 -16.61
C GLU A 68 8.58 1.96 -15.12
N GLN A 69 7.30 2.10 -14.76
CA GLN A 69 6.85 2.04 -13.36
C GLN A 69 6.94 0.63 -12.75
N GLY A 70 6.63 -0.42 -13.55
CA GLY A 70 6.77 -1.79 -13.11
C GLY A 70 8.23 -2.19 -12.88
N ASP A 71 9.11 -1.68 -13.72
CA ASP A 71 10.55 -1.90 -13.59
C ASP A 71 11.10 -1.18 -12.35
N VAL A 72 10.75 0.09 -12.14
CA VAL A 72 11.14 0.84 -10.93
C VAL A 72 10.64 0.16 -9.65
N TYR A 73 9.40 -0.35 -9.65
CA TYR A 73 8.90 -1.07 -8.49
C TYR A 73 9.71 -2.34 -8.19
N ARG A 74 10.00 -3.14 -9.23
CA ARG A 74 10.72 -4.42 -9.09
C ARG A 74 12.19 -4.22 -8.73
N ASP A 75 12.84 -3.27 -9.40
CA ASP A 75 14.30 -3.15 -9.40
C ASP A 75 14.79 -2.16 -8.32
N GLU A 76 13.95 -1.24 -7.88
CA GLU A 76 14.28 -0.22 -6.87
C GLU A 76 13.42 -0.32 -5.61
N ILE A 77 12.09 -0.16 -5.73
CA ILE A 77 11.22 0.00 -4.55
C ILE A 77 11.16 -1.27 -3.72
N ARG A 78 11.04 -2.43 -4.36
CA ARG A 78 10.97 -3.71 -3.65
C ARG A 78 12.26 -4.01 -2.86
N PRO A 79 13.47 -3.89 -3.45
CA PRO A 79 14.71 -4.00 -2.68
C PRO A 79 14.81 -3.01 -1.53
N MET A 80 14.39 -1.75 -1.72
CA MET A 80 14.36 -0.77 -0.63
C MET A 80 13.47 -1.22 0.53
N PHE A 81 12.30 -1.82 0.26
CA PHE A 81 11.45 -2.39 1.31
C PHE A 81 12.12 -3.56 2.03
N GLU A 82 12.81 -4.43 1.31
CA GLU A 82 13.53 -5.57 1.88
C GLU A 82 14.66 -5.09 2.80
N GLU A 83 15.45 -4.10 2.37
CA GLU A 83 16.51 -3.48 3.19
C GLU A 83 15.94 -2.82 4.45
N MET A 84 14.89 -2.01 4.30
CA MET A 84 14.24 -1.34 5.41
C MET A 84 13.67 -2.35 6.42
N PHE A 85 13.04 -3.44 5.94
CA PHE A 85 12.50 -4.47 6.81
C PHE A 85 13.59 -5.10 7.68
N GLU A 86 14.73 -5.48 7.09
CA GLU A 86 15.85 -6.07 7.82
C GLU A 86 16.44 -5.12 8.87
N VAL A 87 16.65 -3.86 8.51
CA VAL A 87 17.17 -2.85 9.43
C VAL A 87 16.19 -2.59 10.58
N VAL A 88 14.91 -2.46 10.29
CA VAL A 88 13.88 -2.22 11.31
C VAL A 88 13.74 -3.42 12.25
N VAL A 89 13.71 -4.65 11.72
CA VAL A 89 13.69 -5.88 12.56
C VAL A 89 14.92 -5.94 13.46
N HIS A 90 16.10 -5.61 12.93
CA HIS A 90 17.33 -5.55 13.74
C HIS A 90 17.22 -4.54 14.88
N ASP A 91 16.77 -3.31 14.58
CA ASP A 91 16.62 -2.24 15.58
C ASP A 91 15.60 -2.58 16.67
N VAL A 92 14.51 -3.26 16.30
CA VAL A 92 13.53 -3.74 17.27
C VAL A 92 14.11 -4.85 18.15
N ARG A 93 14.78 -5.84 17.57
CA ARG A 93 15.41 -6.96 18.31
C ARG A 93 16.50 -6.49 19.28
N THR A 94 17.27 -5.50 18.89
CA THR A 94 18.35 -4.93 19.71
C THR A 94 17.86 -3.85 20.67
N ARG A 95 16.57 -3.52 20.65
CA ARG A 95 15.96 -2.43 21.42
C ARG A 95 16.69 -1.10 21.27
N ASN A 96 17.03 -0.77 20.02
CA ASN A 96 17.67 0.52 19.68
C ASN A 96 16.65 1.67 19.78
N GLU A 97 16.41 2.16 21.00
CA GLU A 97 15.42 3.24 21.25
C GLU A 97 15.76 4.57 20.57
N SER A 98 16.98 4.72 20.04
CA SER A 98 17.35 5.91 19.25
C SER A 98 16.92 5.83 17.80
N SER A 99 16.52 4.66 17.30
CA SER A 99 16.12 4.45 15.92
C SER A 99 14.75 5.07 15.59
N PRO A 100 14.48 5.36 14.31
CA PRO A 100 13.20 5.91 13.88
C PRO A 100 12.00 5.05 14.24
N VAL A 101 12.08 3.71 14.15
CA VAL A 101 10.96 2.83 14.50
C VAL A 101 10.56 2.98 15.97
N TRP A 102 11.52 3.10 16.88
CA TRP A 102 11.22 3.32 18.27
C TRP A 102 10.63 4.70 18.52
N ARG A 103 11.21 5.74 17.95
CA ARG A 103 10.78 7.13 18.20
C ARG A 103 9.44 7.49 17.55
N HIS A 104 9.16 6.95 16.36
CA HIS A 104 8.01 7.35 15.58
C HIS A 104 6.84 6.36 15.68
N LEU A 105 7.06 5.11 16.10
CA LEU A 105 6.01 4.11 16.27
C LEU A 105 5.92 3.60 17.71
N VAL A 106 6.96 2.89 18.20
CA VAL A 106 6.84 2.14 19.46
C VAL A 106 6.58 3.05 20.65
N LEU A 107 7.42 4.05 20.88
CA LEU A 107 7.28 4.94 22.05
C LEU A 107 5.97 5.77 22.02
N PRO A 108 5.49 6.31 20.89
CA PRO A 108 4.18 6.95 20.83
C PRO A 108 3.04 6.00 21.15
N LEU A 109 3.03 4.78 20.59
CA LEU A 109 1.99 3.79 20.87
C LEU A 109 2.00 3.35 22.34
N GLU A 110 3.16 3.15 22.95
CA GLU A 110 3.27 2.84 24.37
C GLU A 110 2.63 3.92 25.25
N ARG A 111 2.84 5.20 24.91
CA ARG A 111 2.21 6.32 25.63
C ARG A 111 0.69 6.32 25.47
N GLN A 112 0.17 6.02 24.30
CA GLN A 112 -1.28 5.94 24.06
C GLN A 112 -1.88 4.71 24.75
N ARG A 113 -1.23 3.55 24.69
CA ARG A 113 -1.69 2.31 25.34
C ARG A 113 -1.72 2.41 26.85
N SER A 114 -0.87 3.23 27.45
CA SER A 114 -0.90 3.45 28.91
C SER A 114 -2.24 4.05 29.43
N TRP A 115 -3.08 4.54 28.51
CA TRP A 115 -4.44 5.01 28.85
C TRP A 115 -5.48 3.88 28.91
N TYR A 116 -5.13 2.68 28.45
CA TYR A 116 -6.00 1.51 28.46
C TYR A 116 -5.41 0.45 29.41
N ASP A 117 -6.09 0.21 30.51
CA ASP A 117 -5.74 -0.88 31.43
C ASP A 117 -5.89 -2.24 30.70
N ASN A 118 -4.92 -3.11 30.82
CA ASN A 118 -4.90 -4.51 30.35
C ASN A 118 -4.45 -4.78 28.90
N LEU A 119 -3.74 -3.87 28.24
CA LEU A 119 -3.06 -4.20 27.00
C LEU A 119 -1.60 -4.59 27.25
N GLU A 120 -1.17 -5.70 26.65
CA GLU A 120 0.25 -6.06 26.65
C GLU A 120 1.08 -4.94 25.99
N PRO A 121 2.29 -4.66 26.49
CA PRO A 121 3.15 -3.63 25.92
C PRO A 121 3.42 -3.90 24.42
N TYR A 122 3.24 -2.89 23.58
CA TYR A 122 3.48 -3.03 22.12
C TYR A 122 4.95 -3.35 21.80
N ARG A 123 5.86 -2.90 22.64
CA ARG A 123 7.30 -3.21 22.53
C ARG A 123 7.65 -4.70 22.64
N ASP A 124 6.75 -5.51 23.17
CA ASP A 124 6.92 -6.96 23.36
C ASP A 124 6.24 -7.75 22.23
N GLU A 125 5.62 -7.07 21.25
CA GLU A 125 5.14 -7.69 20.03
C GLU A 125 6.32 -8.23 19.20
N ARG A 126 6.03 -9.18 18.32
CA ARG A 126 7.06 -9.78 17.46
C ARG A 126 7.77 -8.71 16.63
N PRO A 127 9.11 -8.73 16.56
CA PRO A 127 9.88 -7.73 15.80
C PRO A 127 9.43 -7.57 14.36
N GLU A 128 9.07 -8.69 13.70
CA GLU A 128 8.60 -8.70 12.33
C GLU A 128 7.24 -8.02 12.18
N GLN A 129 6.35 -8.15 13.18
CA GLN A 129 5.07 -7.47 13.19
C GLN A 129 5.26 -5.96 13.36
N ILE A 130 6.10 -5.55 14.30
CA ILE A 130 6.42 -4.11 14.48
C ILE A 130 7.02 -3.53 13.20
N ALA A 131 7.89 -4.28 12.49
CA ALA A 131 8.46 -3.84 11.23
C ALA A 131 7.39 -3.68 10.14
N VAL A 132 6.47 -4.63 10.01
CA VAL A 132 5.35 -4.55 9.06
C VAL A 132 4.46 -3.35 9.39
N ASP A 133 4.08 -3.16 10.65
CA ASP A 133 3.23 -2.04 11.08
C ASP A 133 3.91 -0.69 10.81
N TYR A 134 5.22 -0.61 11.03
CA TYR A 134 5.99 0.60 10.79
C TYR A 134 6.06 0.94 9.29
N LEU A 135 6.40 -0.04 8.44
CA LEU A 135 6.50 0.16 7.00
C LEU A 135 5.14 0.43 6.36
N ALA A 136 4.10 -0.30 6.77
CA ALA A 136 2.75 -0.12 6.24
C ALA A 136 2.11 1.24 6.61
N GLY A 137 2.57 1.86 7.70
CA GLY A 137 2.11 3.17 8.15
C GLY A 137 2.82 4.36 7.50
N MET A 138 3.82 4.14 6.64
CA MET A 138 4.57 5.20 5.99
C MET A 138 3.81 5.82 4.82
N THR A 139 3.98 7.14 4.64
CA THR A 139 3.74 7.79 3.34
C THR A 139 4.94 7.56 2.43
N ASP A 140 4.75 7.71 1.11
CA ASP A 140 5.82 7.52 0.12
C ASP A 140 7.03 8.43 0.42
N GLU A 141 6.79 9.71 0.70
CA GLU A 141 7.85 10.68 1.03
C GLU A 141 8.60 10.29 2.31
N TYR A 142 7.86 9.84 3.34
CA TYR A 142 8.48 9.41 4.59
C TYR A 142 9.32 8.15 4.37
N PHE A 143 8.83 7.19 3.58
CA PHE A 143 9.57 5.97 3.25
C PHE A 143 10.90 6.30 2.56
N LEU A 144 10.90 7.15 1.54
CA LEU A 144 12.12 7.55 0.84
C LEU A 144 13.13 8.24 1.78
N ALA A 145 12.66 9.16 2.61
CA ALA A 145 13.53 9.85 3.59
C ALA A 145 14.06 8.89 4.65
N ALA A 146 13.22 7.97 5.16
CA ALA A 146 13.61 6.97 6.15
C ALA A 146 14.61 5.98 5.56
N HIS A 147 14.42 5.51 4.33
CA HIS A 147 15.34 4.62 3.65
C HIS A 147 16.72 5.28 3.46
N ALA A 148 16.76 6.50 2.95
CA ALA A 148 18.02 7.24 2.79
C ALA A 148 18.76 7.43 4.12
N PHE A 149 18.02 7.59 5.22
CA PHE A 149 18.60 7.75 6.56
C PHE A 149 19.09 6.43 7.17
N MET A 150 18.28 5.36 7.04
CA MET A 150 18.54 4.08 7.70
C MET A 150 19.42 3.15 6.86
N CYS A 151 19.41 3.30 5.54
CA CYS A 151 20.17 2.50 4.58
C CYS A 151 21.13 3.36 3.73
N PRO A 152 22.04 4.15 4.34
CA PRO A 152 22.86 5.13 3.61
C PRO A 152 23.85 4.52 2.61
N SER A 153 24.05 3.21 2.64
CA SER A 153 24.92 2.48 1.71
C SER A 153 24.14 1.71 0.64
N SER A 154 22.82 1.89 0.60
CA SER A 154 21.98 1.24 -0.42
C SER A 154 22.38 1.71 -1.82
N ALA A 155 22.31 0.76 -2.79
CA ALA A 155 22.42 1.07 -4.20
C ALA A 155 21.08 1.48 -4.82
N HIS A 156 19.98 1.30 -4.07
CA HIS A 156 18.62 1.55 -4.54
C HIS A 156 18.14 2.93 -4.10
N THR A 157 17.59 3.67 -5.05
CA THR A 157 17.04 5.02 -4.81
C THR A 157 15.95 5.34 -5.81
N VAL A 158 14.94 6.08 -5.37
CA VAL A 158 13.87 6.62 -6.22
C VAL A 158 13.79 8.12 -6.00
N GLU A 159 13.86 8.89 -7.08
CA GLU A 159 13.62 10.32 -7.02
C GLU A 159 12.12 10.60 -6.94
N PHE A 160 11.72 11.36 -5.94
CA PHE A 160 10.36 11.87 -5.88
C PHE A 160 10.21 13.00 -6.90
N ARG A 161 9.33 12.78 -7.89
CA ARG A 161 8.90 13.83 -8.81
C ARG A 161 7.71 14.56 -8.21
N SER A 162 7.87 15.86 -8.00
CA SER A 162 6.77 16.71 -7.53
C SER A 162 5.62 16.68 -8.53
N TYR A 163 4.38 16.73 -8.01
CA TYR A 163 3.18 16.90 -8.85
C TYR A 163 3.18 18.21 -9.64
N PHE A 164 4.07 19.13 -9.31
CA PHE A 164 4.22 20.45 -9.92
C PHE A 164 5.45 20.54 -10.83
N ASP A 165 6.17 19.44 -11.04
CA ASP A 165 7.28 19.42 -11.99
C ASP A 165 6.79 19.73 -13.39
N GLY A 166 7.37 20.77 -14.01
CA GLY A 166 6.98 21.26 -15.33
C GLY A 166 5.84 22.28 -15.33
N PHE A 167 5.37 22.74 -14.16
CA PHE A 167 4.49 23.91 -14.06
C PHE A 167 5.32 25.17 -13.84
N ASP A 168 5.22 26.11 -14.79
CA ASP A 168 5.72 27.48 -14.62
C ASP A 168 4.61 28.30 -13.92
N TYR A 169 4.92 28.85 -12.75
CA TYR A 169 4.00 29.71 -11.98
C TYR A 169 4.46 31.16 -11.98
#